data_cd36789e48e86d486a99696335f10519
#
_entry.id   cd36789e48e86d486a99696335f10519
#
_cell.length_a   1.000
_cell.length_b   1.000
_cell.length_c   1.000
_cell.angle_alpha   90.00
_cell.angle_beta   90.00
_cell.angle_gamma   90.00
#
_symmetry.space_group_name_H-M   'P 1'
#
loop_
_entity.id
_entity.type
_entity.pdbx_description
1 polymer ?
#
loop_
_entity_poly.entity_id
_entity_poly.type
_entity_poly.pdbx_seq_one_letter_code
_entity_poly.pdbx_strand_id
1 'polypeptide(L)'
;MEFYASCPEGFESALADELKRLGLSHVRRLKGRATFEGELEEGYRACLWSRLASRVFVVLGRFEAQDADELYDSVYDIAWETIIRPGATIAITARGVTEQLRNTRFSALRAKDALCDRLAAVSYTHLRAHETCADLV
;
A
#
# COMPACT_ATOMS: atom_id res chain seq x y z
N MET A 1 12.81 3.54 1.92
CA MET A 1 11.36 3.19 1.80
C MET A 1 10.79 2.87 3.17
N GLU A 2 9.54 3.17 3.40
CA GLU A 2 8.83 2.72 4.59
C GLU A 2 8.03 1.45 4.28
N PHE A 3 8.06 0.52 5.21
CA PHE A 3 7.31 -0.73 5.16
C PHE A 3 6.45 -0.88 6.39
N TYR A 4 5.42 -1.68 6.31
CA TYR A 4 4.79 -2.22 7.49
C TYR A 4 4.45 -3.70 7.34
N ALA A 5 4.61 -4.43 8.43
CA ALA A 5 4.22 -5.82 8.56
C ALA A 5 2.96 -5.91 9.43
N SER A 6 1.93 -6.56 8.93
CA SER A 6 0.70 -6.79 9.68
C SER A 6 0.79 -8.06 10.51
N CYS A 7 0.15 -8.08 11.67
CA CYS A 7 0.03 -9.25 12.51
C CYS A 7 -1.33 -9.30 13.20
N PRO A 8 -1.72 -10.45 13.77
CA PRO A 8 -2.87 -10.53 14.65
C PRO A 8 -2.70 -9.62 15.87
N GLU A 9 -3.80 -9.11 16.38
CA GLU A 9 -3.82 -8.25 17.58
C GLU A 9 -3.21 -8.98 18.78
N GLY A 10 -2.33 -8.32 19.51
CA GLY A 10 -1.59 -8.88 20.63
C GLY A 10 -0.18 -9.38 20.29
N PHE A 11 0.17 -9.53 19.00
CA PHE A 11 1.50 -10.00 18.57
C PHE A 11 2.44 -8.86 18.15
N GLU A 12 2.02 -7.61 18.26
CA GLU A 12 2.77 -6.45 17.77
C GLU A 12 4.15 -6.32 18.42
N SER A 13 4.24 -6.58 19.74
CA SER A 13 5.53 -6.53 20.46
C SER A 13 6.48 -7.62 19.97
N ALA A 14 5.98 -8.84 19.84
CA ALA A 14 6.76 -9.98 19.37
C ALA A 14 7.22 -9.77 17.93
N LEU A 15 6.35 -9.24 17.06
CA LEU A 15 6.70 -8.91 15.69
C LEU A 15 7.77 -7.81 15.63
N ALA A 16 7.64 -6.75 16.41
CA ALA A 16 8.63 -5.67 16.44
C ALA A 16 10.01 -6.21 16.91
N ASP A 17 10.05 -7.07 17.90
CA ASP A 17 11.29 -7.70 18.37
C ASP A 17 11.88 -8.63 17.32
N GLU A 18 11.06 -9.38 16.60
CA GLU A 18 11.50 -10.22 15.48
C GLU A 18 12.13 -9.38 14.37
N LEU A 19 11.47 -8.30 13.94
CA LEU A 19 11.98 -7.40 12.89
C LEU A 19 13.32 -6.76 13.30
N LYS A 20 13.47 -6.35 14.55
CA LYS A 20 14.75 -5.84 15.08
C LYS A 20 15.85 -6.91 15.04
N ARG A 21 15.54 -8.16 15.40
CA ARG A 21 16.49 -9.29 15.31
C ARG A 21 16.90 -9.59 13.88
N LEU A 22 16.05 -9.33 12.90
CA LEU A 22 16.37 -9.44 11.48
C LEU A 22 17.26 -8.29 10.96
N GLY A 23 17.62 -7.35 11.82
CA GLY A 23 18.50 -6.22 11.46
C GLY A 23 17.78 -5.07 10.75
N LEU A 24 16.45 -5.00 10.87
CA LEU A 24 15.67 -3.93 10.24
C LEU A 24 15.73 -2.64 11.08
N SER A 25 15.78 -1.52 10.40
CA SER A 25 15.95 -0.19 11.02
C SER A 25 14.61 0.49 11.30
N HIS A 26 14.62 1.40 12.26
CA HIS A 26 13.49 2.26 12.63
C HIS A 26 12.18 1.49 12.91
N VAL A 27 12.31 0.33 13.54
CA VAL A 27 11.16 -0.50 13.88
C VAL A 27 10.28 0.18 14.93
N ARG A 28 9.00 0.40 14.59
CA ARG A 28 7.99 0.98 15.48
C ARG A 28 6.79 0.06 15.57
N ARG A 29 6.30 -0.14 16.78
CA ARG A 29 5.10 -0.90 17.06
C ARG A 29 3.86 -0.01 16.95
N LEU A 30 2.87 -0.47 16.21
CA LEU A 30 1.54 0.13 16.09
C LEU A 30 0.46 -0.94 16.32
N LYS A 31 -0.79 -0.54 16.50
CA LYS A 31 -1.89 -1.50 16.66
C LYS A 31 -2.06 -2.35 15.41
N GLY A 32 -1.97 -3.67 15.58
CA GLY A 32 -2.11 -4.68 14.50
C GLY A 32 -0.95 -4.71 13.49
N ARG A 33 0.14 -3.97 13.72
CA ARG A 33 1.27 -3.91 12.79
C ARG A 33 2.55 -3.39 13.45
N ALA A 34 3.67 -3.62 12.77
CA ALA A 34 4.93 -2.94 13.04
C ALA A 34 5.47 -2.30 11.76
N THR A 35 6.01 -1.09 11.86
CA THR A 35 6.63 -0.39 10.72
C THR A 35 8.15 -0.50 10.81
N PHE A 36 8.82 -0.44 9.68
CA PHE A 36 10.27 -0.38 9.57
C PHE A 36 10.68 0.37 8.31
N GLU A 37 11.92 0.78 8.24
CA GLU A 37 12.49 1.50 7.09
C GLU A 37 13.66 0.72 6.51
N GLY A 38 13.85 0.81 5.20
CA GLY A 38 14.95 0.19 4.49
C GLY A 38 14.76 0.23 2.98
N GLU A 39 15.62 -0.47 2.28
CA GLU A 39 15.50 -0.69 0.84
C GLU A 39 14.66 -1.95 0.56
N LEU A 40 14.45 -2.28 -0.71
CA LEU A 40 13.68 -3.47 -1.10
C LEU A 40 14.25 -4.76 -0.52
N GLU A 41 15.57 -4.83 -0.33
CA GLU A 41 16.24 -5.98 0.26
C GLU A 41 15.75 -6.25 1.69
N GLU A 42 15.63 -5.20 2.50
CA GLU A 42 15.09 -5.30 3.86
C GLU A 42 13.61 -5.75 3.84
N GLY A 43 12.84 -5.25 2.88
CA GLY A 43 11.47 -5.68 2.66
C GLY A 43 11.39 -7.18 2.34
N TYR A 44 12.22 -7.66 1.43
CA TYR A 44 12.31 -9.09 1.10
C TYR A 44 12.83 -9.93 2.27
N ARG A 45 13.78 -9.42 3.04
CA ARG A 45 14.26 -10.08 4.27
C ARG A 45 13.13 -10.27 5.27
N ALA A 46 12.29 -9.25 5.48
CA ALA A 46 11.10 -9.37 6.31
C ALA A 46 10.13 -10.43 5.78
N CYS A 47 9.86 -10.44 4.48
CA CYS A 47 8.98 -11.44 3.86
C CYS A 47 9.49 -12.87 4.01
N LEU A 48 10.81 -13.07 3.87
CA LEU A 48 11.40 -14.40 3.88
C LEU A 48 11.58 -14.98 5.29
N TRP A 49 11.96 -14.15 6.25
CA TRP A 49 12.39 -14.58 7.56
C TRP A 49 11.39 -14.33 8.69
N SER A 50 10.41 -13.44 8.49
CA SER A 50 9.41 -13.22 9.54
C SER A 50 8.45 -14.40 9.64
N ARG A 51 8.20 -14.84 10.87
CA ARG A 51 7.26 -15.90 11.22
C ARG A 51 5.92 -15.35 11.73
N LEU A 52 5.94 -14.13 12.23
CA LEU A 52 4.78 -13.48 12.86
C LEU A 52 4.04 -12.53 11.91
N ALA A 53 4.70 -12.04 10.87
CA ALA A 53 4.06 -11.19 9.88
C ALA A 53 3.07 -11.97 9.01
N SER A 54 1.84 -11.52 8.95
CA SER A 54 0.85 -12.05 8.02
C SER A 54 1.06 -11.55 6.60
N ARG A 55 1.39 -10.26 6.47
CA ARG A 55 1.71 -9.59 5.19
C ARG A 55 2.72 -8.48 5.44
N VAL A 56 3.55 -8.21 4.44
CA VAL A 56 4.46 -7.07 4.40
C VAL A 56 4.04 -6.14 3.27
N PHE A 57 3.95 -4.86 3.56
CA PHE A 57 3.51 -3.82 2.63
C PHE A 57 4.58 -2.75 2.49
N VAL A 58 4.70 -2.20 1.30
CA VAL A 58 5.47 -0.98 1.02
C VAL A 58 4.53 0.21 1.13
N VAL A 59 4.92 1.24 1.86
CA VAL A 59 4.18 2.51 1.92
C VAL A 59 4.63 3.37 0.74
N LEU A 60 3.77 3.56 -0.22
CA LEU A 60 4.06 4.34 -1.43
C LEU A 60 3.85 5.84 -1.22
N GLY A 61 2.97 6.22 -0.30
CA GLY A 61 2.70 7.61 0.03
C GLY A 61 1.83 7.74 1.26
N ARG A 62 1.91 8.89 1.90
CA ARG A 62 1.03 9.31 3.00
C ARG A 62 0.49 10.69 2.65
N PHE A 63 -0.80 10.84 2.69
CA PHE A 63 -1.48 12.09 2.40
C PHE A 63 -2.78 12.16 3.19
N GLU A 64 -3.27 13.37 3.39
CA GLU A 64 -4.60 13.61 3.92
C GLU A 64 -5.51 13.96 2.73
N ALA A 65 -6.65 13.29 2.64
CA ALA A 65 -7.66 13.55 1.64
C ALA A 65 -9.02 13.66 2.34
N GLN A 66 -9.63 14.82 2.24
CA GLN A 66 -10.94 15.08 2.82
C GLN A 66 -12.07 14.67 1.89
N ASP A 67 -11.86 14.79 0.58
CA ASP A 67 -12.83 14.45 -0.44
C ASP A 67 -12.23 13.59 -1.57
N ALA A 68 -13.07 13.25 -2.54
CA ALA A 68 -12.69 12.40 -3.67
C ALA A 68 -11.70 13.07 -4.63
N ASP A 69 -11.72 14.39 -4.73
CA ASP A 69 -10.84 15.13 -5.62
C ASP A 69 -9.43 15.24 -5.03
N GLU A 70 -9.32 15.52 -3.74
CA GLU A 70 -8.04 15.48 -3.02
C GLU A 70 -7.42 14.07 -3.03
N LEU A 71 -8.26 13.03 -2.87
CA LEU A 71 -7.83 11.65 -3.00
C LEU A 71 -7.27 11.37 -4.40
N TYR A 72 -7.99 11.82 -5.44
CA TYR A 72 -7.55 11.67 -6.83
C TYR A 72 -6.20 12.35 -7.06
N ASP A 73 -6.06 13.61 -6.70
CA ASP A 73 -4.83 14.40 -6.89
C ASP A 73 -3.65 13.77 -6.15
N SER A 74 -3.86 13.36 -4.91
CA SER A 74 -2.81 12.73 -4.09
C SER A 74 -2.34 11.39 -4.66
N VAL A 75 -3.26 10.59 -5.18
CA VAL A 75 -2.92 9.31 -5.83
C VAL A 75 -2.26 9.54 -7.19
N TYR A 76 -2.71 10.54 -7.94
CA TYR A 76 -2.11 10.92 -9.22
C TYR A 76 -0.66 11.37 -9.09
N ASP A 77 -0.31 12.06 -8.01
CA ASP A 77 1.05 12.57 -7.76
C ASP A 77 2.08 11.47 -7.46
N ILE A 78 1.64 10.26 -7.12
CA ILE A 78 2.55 9.13 -6.95
C ILE A 78 3.15 8.71 -8.30
N ALA A 79 4.45 8.49 -8.34
CA ALA A 79 5.18 8.10 -9.56
C ALA A 79 4.95 6.60 -9.90
N TRP A 80 3.74 6.25 -10.28
CA TRP A 80 3.32 4.87 -10.57
C TRP A 80 4.14 4.21 -11.66
N GLU A 81 4.63 4.98 -12.61
CA GLU A 81 5.49 4.53 -13.72
C GLU A 81 6.82 3.91 -13.27
N THR A 82 7.26 4.24 -12.06
CA THR A 82 8.48 3.65 -11.46
C THR A 82 8.20 2.35 -10.71
N ILE A 83 6.94 2.09 -10.39
CA ILE A 83 6.50 0.99 -9.53
C ILE A 83 5.84 -0.12 -10.35
N ILE A 84 5.00 0.26 -11.31
CA ILE A 84 4.18 -0.65 -12.09
C ILE A 84 4.82 -0.90 -13.45
N ARG A 85 5.10 -2.16 -13.74
CA ARG A 85 5.64 -2.56 -15.04
C ARG A 85 4.57 -2.46 -16.14
N PRO A 86 4.93 -2.10 -17.36
CA PRO A 86 4.02 -2.15 -18.50
C PRO A 86 3.37 -3.54 -18.62
N GLY A 87 2.06 -3.58 -18.84
CA GLY A 87 1.30 -4.83 -18.96
C GLY A 87 0.98 -5.54 -17.64
N ALA A 88 1.37 -4.98 -16.49
CA ALA A 88 0.98 -5.53 -15.19
C ALA A 88 -0.51 -5.29 -14.92
N THR A 89 -1.12 -6.22 -14.20
CA THR A 89 -2.48 -6.06 -13.65
C THR A 89 -2.41 -5.48 -12.25
N ILE A 90 -3.37 -4.64 -11.89
CA ILE A 90 -3.48 -4.01 -10.58
C ILE A 90 -4.83 -4.32 -9.95
N ALA A 91 -4.84 -4.43 -8.63
CA ALA A 91 -6.04 -4.48 -7.82
C ALA A 91 -5.94 -3.44 -6.71
N ILE A 92 -7.00 -2.67 -6.50
CA ILE A 92 -7.04 -1.61 -5.49
C ILE A 92 -8.14 -1.95 -4.49
N THR A 93 -7.77 -1.93 -3.21
CA THR A 93 -8.70 -2.11 -2.10
C THR A 93 -8.61 -0.91 -1.18
N ALA A 94 -9.74 -0.29 -0.88
CA ALA A 94 -9.83 0.77 0.12
C ALA A 94 -10.39 0.19 1.43
N ARG A 95 -9.84 0.66 2.55
CA ARG A 95 -10.30 0.31 3.90
C ARG A 95 -10.41 1.56 4.75
N GLY A 96 -11.34 1.55 5.67
CA GLY A 96 -11.65 2.70 6.49
C GLY A 96 -12.60 3.67 5.77
N VAL A 97 -13.25 4.51 6.56
CA VAL A 97 -14.21 5.51 6.09
C VAL A 97 -13.98 6.82 6.82
N THR A 98 -14.23 7.92 6.15
CA THR A 98 -14.35 9.25 6.72
C THR A 98 -15.76 9.78 6.50
N GLU A 99 -16.10 10.92 7.06
CA GLU A 99 -17.44 11.52 6.87
C GLU A 99 -17.78 11.76 5.39
N GLN A 100 -16.79 12.11 4.59
CA GLN A 100 -16.98 12.42 3.18
C GLN A 100 -16.65 11.25 2.24
N LEU A 101 -15.75 10.35 2.65
CA LEU A 101 -15.39 9.15 1.92
C LEU A 101 -16.01 7.90 2.59
N ARG A 102 -17.35 7.87 2.65
CA ARG A 102 -18.08 6.77 3.31
C ARG A 102 -18.12 5.48 2.52
N ASN A 103 -17.95 5.56 1.21
CA ASN A 103 -18.02 4.41 0.32
C ASN A 103 -16.61 3.98 -0.10
N THR A 104 -16.11 2.90 0.50
CA THR A 104 -14.79 2.36 0.21
C THR A 104 -14.65 1.90 -1.25
N ARG A 105 -15.73 1.40 -1.85
CA ARG A 105 -15.74 1.01 -3.26
C ARG A 105 -15.56 2.23 -4.18
N PHE A 106 -16.22 3.33 -3.88
CA PHE A 106 -16.05 4.58 -4.61
C PHE A 106 -14.63 5.14 -4.45
N SER A 107 -14.08 5.11 -3.24
CA SER A 107 -12.69 5.55 -2.98
C SER A 107 -11.68 4.70 -3.75
N ALA A 108 -11.88 3.38 -3.82
CA ALA A 108 -11.02 2.48 -4.59
C ALA A 108 -11.11 2.77 -6.10
N LEU A 109 -12.31 3.02 -6.62
CA LEU A 109 -12.51 3.38 -8.04
C LEU A 109 -11.86 4.73 -8.36
N ARG A 110 -12.00 5.71 -7.48
CA ARG A 110 -11.38 7.03 -7.68
C ARG A 110 -9.84 6.96 -7.68
N ALA A 111 -9.27 6.18 -6.78
CA ALA A 111 -7.83 5.90 -6.76
C ALA A 111 -7.37 5.15 -8.03
N LYS A 112 -8.17 4.20 -8.51
CA LYS A 112 -7.90 3.49 -9.78
C LYS A 112 -7.86 4.47 -10.95
N ASP A 113 -8.83 5.38 -11.04
CA ASP A 113 -8.92 6.35 -12.12
C ASP A 113 -7.68 7.26 -12.13
N ALA A 114 -7.28 7.77 -10.97
CA ALA A 114 -6.08 8.59 -10.83
C ALA A 114 -4.80 7.85 -11.27
N LEU A 115 -4.65 6.61 -10.86
CA LEU A 115 -3.52 5.75 -11.22
C LEU A 115 -3.50 5.49 -12.74
N CYS A 116 -4.62 5.12 -13.33
CA CYS A 116 -4.74 4.88 -14.77
C CYS A 116 -4.45 6.14 -15.58
N ASP A 117 -4.98 7.28 -15.16
CA ASP A 117 -4.76 8.57 -15.83
C ASP A 117 -3.28 8.97 -15.76
N ARG A 118 -2.63 8.78 -14.63
CA ARG A 118 -1.18 9.02 -14.47
C ARG A 118 -0.36 8.14 -15.42
N LEU A 119 -0.62 6.85 -15.46
CA LEU A 119 0.08 5.92 -16.32
C LEU A 119 -0.19 6.22 -17.81
N ALA A 120 -1.40 6.61 -18.17
CA ALA A 120 -1.73 7.03 -19.53
C ALA A 120 -1.03 8.33 -19.93
N ALA A 121 -0.84 9.26 -19.00
CA ALA A 121 -0.15 10.52 -19.27
C ALA A 121 1.35 10.34 -19.47
N VAL A 122 1.97 9.40 -18.77
CA VAL A 122 3.43 9.16 -18.82
C VAL A 122 3.81 8.13 -19.87
N SER A 123 3.00 7.09 -20.05
CA SER A 123 3.21 6.08 -21.10
C SER A 123 2.08 6.13 -22.11
N TYR A 124 2.37 6.44 -23.36
CA TYR A 124 1.41 6.38 -24.49
C TYR A 124 0.88 4.96 -24.77
N THR A 125 1.07 3.99 -23.89
CA THR A 125 0.63 2.61 -24.02
C THR A 125 -0.66 2.38 -23.24
N HIS A 126 -1.72 2.00 -23.94
CA HIS A 126 -2.97 1.57 -23.34
C HIS A 126 -2.75 0.42 -22.33
N LEU A 127 -2.79 0.74 -21.06
CA LEU A 127 -2.96 -0.26 -20.03
C LEU A 127 -4.41 -0.77 -20.12
N ARG A 128 -4.59 -2.01 -20.56
CA ARG A 128 -5.86 -2.69 -20.36
C ARG A 128 -5.99 -2.94 -18.86
N ALA A 129 -6.74 -2.09 -18.18
CA ALA A 129 -7.24 -2.39 -16.85
C ALA A 129 -8.28 -3.52 -17.02
N HIS A 130 -7.88 -4.75 -16.77
CA HIS A 130 -8.86 -5.79 -16.50
C HIS A 130 -9.49 -5.47 -15.16
N GLU A 131 -10.76 -5.10 -15.17
CA GLU A 131 -11.58 -5.00 -13.99
C GLU A 131 -11.77 -6.40 -13.40
N THR A 132 -10.86 -6.80 -12.56
CA THR A 132 -11.19 -7.78 -11.55
C THR A 132 -11.73 -7.00 -10.37
N CYS A 133 -13.05 -6.94 -10.26
CA CYS A 133 -13.70 -6.63 -9.00
C CYS A 133 -13.16 -7.64 -7.98
N ALA A 134 -12.20 -7.22 -7.17
CA ALA A 134 -11.83 -8.00 -6.02
C ALA A 134 -13.03 -8.01 -5.08
N ASP A 135 -13.58 -9.18 -4.83
CA ASP A 135 -14.62 -9.39 -3.85
C ASP A 135 -14.17 -8.84 -2.51
N LEU A 136 -14.99 -7.94 -2.00
CA LEU A 136 -14.91 -7.43 -0.64
C LEU A 136 -15.36 -8.55 0.31
N VAL A 137 -14.44 -9.17 0.98
CA VAL A 137 -14.70 -9.88 2.23
C VAL A 137 -14.04 -9.10 3.36
#